data_a6a93355b4959323eadeb555f6c7ae4f
#
_entry.id   a6a93355b4959323eadeb555f6c7ae4f
#
_cell.length_a   1.000
_cell.length_b   1.000
_cell.length_c   1.000
_cell.angle_alpha   90.00
_cell.angle_beta   90.00
_cell.angle_gamma   90.00
#
_symmetry.space_group_name_H-M   'P 1'
#
loop_
_entity.id
_entity.type
_entity.pdbx_description
1 polymer ?
#
loop_
_entity_poly.entity_id
_entity_poly.type
_entity_poly.pdbx_seq_one_letter_code
_entity_poly.pdbx_strand_id
1 'polypeptide(L)'
;VEVYNNEKISIAIKKSFISTGKDVSDNEIAGMVSEVEQFITDNPELRTVEDIQNRVEKCLMAHGYYDEAKNYILFRYQRNEQRQAINYIAWTADDRELADVLQSVAREYRERSYSMVTLQEKFASFTKPGMSQKDSIEALIKAAVELTTPEAPAWEMISARILSYRSEKKITRLEEELGLKTFYRKVKYMTEEGLYGDYILQNYSEEEINEAATFIDPERNKLLNYSGLDLLLKRYVIKNYSGKVIERVQEMFLGIALHLAMPEKEDRLMWVRRIYDLLSKLEVTMATPTLSNSRKPSHQLSSCFIDTVPDSLDGIYRSLDNFSQVSKFGGGMGMYFGKVRATGGNIRGFKGVAGGVIRWMRLVNDTAVAVDQLGMRQGAVAVYLDVWHKDLPEFLQLRTNNGDDRMKAHDIFPAICYPDLFWKMAEEDMNQNWSLFCPNEIMRIKGYCLEDCYGEEWERKYLDCVNDQRLSRRVISIKDIVRLVLRSAVETGTPFTFNRDTVNRANPNGHKGMIYCSNLCTEIAQNMAPIETVSKEVETKDGDTVVVTTTRPGEFVVCNLASLSLGRLPLEDEEKMKEKVATVVRALDNVINLNFYPVPYAQLTN
;
A
#
# COMPACT_ATOMS: atom_id res chain seq x y z
N VAL A 1 -22.53 28.71 29.28
CA VAL A 1 -22.98 30.11 29.15
C VAL A 1 -22.07 30.72 28.11
N GLU A 2 -22.57 30.94 26.88
CA GLU A 2 -21.79 31.67 25.87
C GLU A 2 -21.78 33.16 26.23
N VAL A 3 -20.62 33.82 26.07
CA VAL A 3 -20.50 35.25 26.21
C VAL A 3 -21.28 35.89 25.06
N TYR A 4 -22.18 36.86 25.39
CA TYR A 4 -22.94 37.62 24.40
C TYR A 4 -21.98 38.34 23.43
N ASN A 5 -22.24 38.21 22.12
CA ASN A 5 -21.48 38.88 21.07
C ASN A 5 -22.44 39.28 19.94
N ASN A 6 -22.62 40.59 19.73
CA ASN A 6 -23.47 41.19 18.70
C ASN A 6 -22.99 40.87 17.27
N GLU A 7 -21.71 40.69 17.09
CA GLU A 7 -21.11 40.28 15.80
C GLU A 7 -21.72 38.98 15.29
N LYS A 8 -22.07 38.05 16.19
CA LYS A 8 -22.76 36.79 15.83
C LYS A 8 -24.16 37.05 15.26
N ILE A 9 -24.87 38.06 15.77
CA ILE A 9 -26.19 38.47 15.29
C ILE A 9 -26.05 39.07 13.88
N SER A 10 -25.11 40.01 13.72
CA SER A 10 -24.79 40.62 12.42
C SER A 10 -24.47 39.59 11.34
N ILE A 11 -23.57 38.62 11.65
CA ILE A 11 -23.20 37.55 10.74
C ILE A 11 -24.40 36.64 10.40
N ALA A 12 -25.30 36.38 11.36
CA ALA A 12 -26.47 35.53 11.14
C ALA A 12 -27.49 36.21 10.23
N ILE A 13 -27.74 37.51 10.42
CA ILE A 13 -28.58 38.31 9.55
C ILE A 13 -27.96 38.38 8.15
N LYS A 14 -26.68 38.72 8.02
CA LYS A 14 -26.00 38.82 6.72
C LYS A 14 -26.07 37.52 5.91
N LYS A 15 -25.95 36.39 6.58
CA LYS A 15 -26.07 35.07 5.94
C LYS A 15 -27.47 34.79 5.40
N SER A 16 -28.55 35.29 6.03
CA SER A 16 -29.90 35.10 5.50
C SER A 16 -30.09 35.83 4.18
N PHE A 17 -29.50 37.04 4.03
CA PHE A 17 -29.53 37.79 2.78
C PHE A 17 -28.68 37.15 1.69
N ILE A 18 -27.47 36.65 2.01
CA ILE A 18 -26.62 35.93 1.06
C ILE A 18 -27.37 34.71 0.50
N SER A 19 -28.15 34.01 1.34
CA SER A 19 -28.88 32.81 0.93
C SER A 19 -30.05 33.08 -0.03
N THR A 20 -30.58 34.31 -0.06
CA THR A 20 -31.64 34.75 -0.99
C THR A 20 -31.07 35.46 -2.22
N GLY A 21 -29.76 35.73 -2.25
CA GLY A 21 -29.12 36.53 -3.32
C GLY A 21 -29.50 38.00 -3.31
N LYS A 22 -30.02 38.51 -2.20
CA LYS A 22 -30.47 39.91 -2.05
C LYS A 22 -29.37 40.73 -1.39
N ASP A 23 -29.02 41.84 -2.00
CA ASP A 23 -28.08 42.80 -1.44
C ASP A 23 -28.75 43.60 -0.31
N VAL A 24 -28.01 43.75 0.78
CA VAL A 24 -28.40 44.57 1.93
C VAL A 24 -27.19 45.41 2.35
N SER A 25 -27.43 46.68 2.68
CA SER A 25 -26.35 47.55 3.13
C SER A 25 -25.90 47.19 4.56
N ASP A 26 -24.62 47.44 4.86
CA ASP A 26 -24.09 47.21 6.21
C ASP A 26 -24.79 48.11 7.25
N ASN A 27 -25.32 49.29 6.83
CA ASN A 27 -26.09 50.16 7.69
C ASN A 27 -27.48 49.58 8.06
N GLU A 28 -28.15 48.91 7.14
CA GLU A 28 -29.42 48.22 7.40
C GLU A 28 -29.23 47.04 8.35
N ILE A 29 -28.15 46.29 8.15
CA ILE A 29 -27.78 45.20 9.07
C ILE A 29 -27.50 45.75 10.46
N ALA A 30 -26.70 46.82 10.56
CA ALA A 30 -26.40 47.47 11.84
C ALA A 30 -27.65 47.99 12.55
N GLY A 31 -28.62 48.54 11.80
CA GLY A 31 -29.92 48.96 12.32
C GLY A 31 -30.71 47.80 12.92
N MET A 32 -30.82 46.69 12.20
CA MET A 32 -31.50 45.48 12.69
C MET A 32 -30.79 44.87 13.91
N VAL A 33 -29.46 44.87 13.95
CA VAL A 33 -28.68 44.39 15.11
C VAL A 33 -28.97 45.27 16.32
N SER A 34 -28.95 46.61 16.17
CA SER A 34 -29.27 47.57 17.25
C SER A 34 -30.68 47.36 17.79
N GLU A 35 -31.68 47.10 16.94
CA GLU A 35 -33.04 46.79 17.36
C GLU A 35 -33.13 45.52 18.20
N VAL A 36 -32.40 44.47 17.80
CA VAL A 36 -32.32 43.21 18.56
C VAL A 36 -31.62 43.45 19.91
N GLU A 37 -30.54 44.23 19.94
CA GLU A 37 -29.82 44.59 21.16
C GLU A 37 -30.67 45.42 22.14
N GLN A 38 -31.40 46.41 21.62
CA GLN A 38 -32.31 47.21 22.42
C GLN A 38 -33.38 46.32 23.08
N PHE A 39 -33.97 45.40 22.31
CA PHE A 39 -34.96 44.46 22.84
C PHE A 39 -34.39 43.59 23.98
N ILE A 40 -33.14 43.08 23.84
CA ILE A 40 -32.48 42.28 24.89
C ILE A 40 -32.19 43.13 26.14
N THR A 41 -31.87 44.38 25.94
CA THR A 41 -31.60 45.34 27.03
C THR A 41 -32.86 45.65 27.82
N ASP A 42 -33.98 45.86 27.11
CA ASP A 42 -35.27 46.19 27.69
C ASP A 42 -35.99 45.00 28.36
N ASN A 43 -35.59 43.76 28.01
CA ASN A 43 -36.18 42.52 28.52
C ASN A 43 -35.09 41.58 29.12
N PRO A 44 -34.57 41.92 30.30
CA PRO A 44 -33.44 41.19 30.89
C PRO A 44 -33.70 39.70 31.22
N GLU A 45 -34.96 39.28 31.29
CA GLU A 45 -35.40 37.89 31.46
C GLU A 45 -35.32 37.09 30.18
N LEU A 46 -35.36 37.72 28.99
CA LEU A 46 -35.33 37.06 27.68
C LEU A 46 -33.92 37.09 27.07
N ARG A 47 -32.96 36.45 27.73
CA ARG A 47 -31.53 36.44 27.34
C ARG A 47 -31.00 35.09 26.88
N THR A 48 -31.89 34.15 26.65
CA THR A 48 -31.45 32.85 26.09
C THR A 48 -31.09 33.01 24.61
N VAL A 49 -30.26 32.10 24.10
CA VAL A 49 -29.93 32.11 22.65
C VAL A 49 -31.18 31.96 21.81
N GLU A 50 -32.21 31.26 22.29
CA GLU A 50 -33.50 31.11 21.60
C GLU A 50 -34.30 32.41 21.57
N ASP A 51 -34.33 33.17 22.65
CA ASP A 51 -35.00 34.46 22.70
C ASP A 51 -34.38 35.44 21.70
N ILE A 52 -33.07 35.51 21.66
CA ILE A 52 -32.32 36.32 20.69
C ILE A 52 -32.65 35.92 19.25
N GLN A 53 -32.64 34.63 18.96
CA GLN A 53 -32.97 34.12 17.63
C GLN A 53 -34.41 34.41 17.23
N ASN A 54 -35.38 34.23 18.13
CA ASN A 54 -36.79 34.60 17.92
C ASN A 54 -36.95 36.10 17.65
N ARG A 55 -36.12 36.95 18.31
CA ARG A 55 -36.15 38.39 18.05
C ARG A 55 -35.58 38.73 16.68
N VAL A 56 -34.49 38.08 16.25
CA VAL A 56 -33.93 38.25 14.90
C VAL A 56 -34.98 37.92 13.83
N GLU A 57 -35.72 36.80 14.00
CA GLU A 57 -36.80 36.38 13.08
C GLU A 57 -37.87 37.46 12.98
N LYS A 58 -38.35 37.96 14.14
CA LYS A 58 -39.37 38.99 14.20
C LYS A 58 -38.88 40.33 13.61
N CYS A 59 -37.60 40.67 13.81
CA CYS A 59 -37.00 41.88 13.25
C CYS A 59 -36.94 41.80 11.72
N LEU A 60 -36.49 40.68 11.14
CA LEU A 60 -36.48 40.47 9.68
C LEU A 60 -37.89 40.57 9.08
N MET A 61 -38.91 39.97 9.74
CA MET A 61 -40.30 40.05 9.30
C MET A 61 -40.85 41.48 9.38
N ALA A 62 -40.55 42.20 10.45
CA ALA A 62 -41.00 43.58 10.65
C ALA A 62 -40.44 44.54 9.60
N HIS A 63 -39.24 44.27 9.10
CA HIS A 63 -38.62 45.03 8.01
C HIS A 63 -39.04 44.56 6.61
N GLY A 64 -40.00 43.60 6.50
CA GLY A 64 -40.52 43.08 5.22
C GLY A 64 -39.60 42.07 4.51
N TYR A 65 -38.59 41.56 5.18
CA TYR A 65 -37.65 40.60 4.66
C TYR A 65 -38.15 39.14 4.92
N TYR A 66 -39.29 38.80 4.31
CA TYR A 66 -39.99 37.54 4.59
C TYR A 66 -39.24 36.31 4.09
N ASP A 67 -38.58 36.39 2.93
CA ASP A 67 -37.81 35.24 2.36
C ASP A 67 -36.54 35.02 3.18
N GLU A 68 -35.88 36.09 3.61
CA GLU A 68 -34.72 36.06 4.49
C GLU A 68 -35.08 35.49 5.87
N ALA A 69 -36.22 35.91 6.43
CA ALA A 69 -36.75 35.36 7.68
C ALA A 69 -37.06 33.86 7.56
N LYS A 70 -37.72 33.47 6.47
CA LYS A 70 -38.00 32.03 6.18
C LYS A 70 -36.73 31.19 6.09
N ASN A 71 -35.72 31.66 5.37
CA ASN A 71 -34.43 30.96 5.26
C ASN A 71 -33.70 30.91 6.61
N TYR A 72 -33.76 31.96 7.41
CA TYR A 72 -33.20 31.98 8.76
C TYR A 72 -33.87 30.95 9.67
N ILE A 73 -35.19 30.85 9.66
CA ILE A 73 -35.97 29.85 10.43
C ILE A 73 -35.61 28.44 10.00
N LEU A 74 -35.58 28.18 8.68
CA LEU A 74 -35.22 26.85 8.14
C LEU A 74 -33.79 26.46 8.52
N PHE A 75 -32.84 27.39 8.42
CA PHE A 75 -31.44 27.14 8.81
C PHE A 75 -31.32 26.86 10.31
N ARG A 76 -32.03 27.62 11.15
CA ARG A 76 -32.09 27.40 12.60
C ARG A 76 -32.65 26.02 12.94
N TYR A 77 -33.75 25.62 12.30
CA TYR A 77 -34.39 24.33 12.50
C TYR A 77 -33.42 23.19 12.14
N GLN A 78 -32.84 23.24 10.96
CA GLN A 78 -31.86 22.24 10.51
C GLN A 78 -30.66 22.14 11.47
N ARG A 79 -30.14 23.28 11.92
CA ARG A 79 -29.02 23.29 12.89
C ARG A 79 -29.41 22.68 14.24
N ASN A 80 -30.62 22.88 14.67
CA ASN A 80 -31.12 22.27 15.92
C ASN A 80 -31.29 20.77 15.78
N GLU A 81 -31.86 20.28 14.69
CA GLU A 81 -31.94 18.85 14.38
C GLU A 81 -30.56 18.18 14.35
N GLN A 82 -29.59 18.80 13.68
CA GLN A 82 -28.20 18.29 13.66
C GLN A 82 -27.62 18.20 15.09
N ARG A 83 -27.84 19.22 15.92
CA ARG A 83 -27.37 19.21 17.33
C ARG A 83 -28.06 18.12 18.16
N GLN A 84 -29.35 17.93 17.98
CA GLN A 84 -30.11 16.87 18.68
C GLN A 84 -29.61 15.48 18.25
N ALA A 85 -29.37 15.28 16.96
CA ALA A 85 -28.81 14.04 16.42
C ALA A 85 -27.43 13.73 17.02
N ILE A 86 -26.53 14.73 17.05
CA ILE A 86 -25.20 14.59 17.66
C ILE A 86 -25.31 14.22 19.14
N ASN A 87 -26.16 14.92 19.89
CA ASN A 87 -26.36 14.65 21.33
C ASN A 87 -26.93 13.24 21.56
N TYR A 88 -27.87 12.79 20.74
CA TYR A 88 -28.41 11.43 20.79
C TYR A 88 -27.32 10.39 20.55
N ILE A 89 -26.49 10.57 19.51
CA ILE A 89 -25.38 9.65 19.19
C ILE A 89 -24.40 9.60 20.37
N ALA A 90 -23.97 10.74 20.88
CA ALA A 90 -23.01 10.83 21.97
C ALA A 90 -23.55 10.22 23.29
N TRP A 91 -24.83 10.45 23.58
CA TRP A 91 -25.51 9.85 24.73
C TRP A 91 -25.64 8.33 24.58
N THR A 92 -26.07 7.86 23.41
CA THR A 92 -26.22 6.40 23.12
C THR A 92 -24.89 5.68 23.16
N ALA A 93 -23.81 6.35 22.72
CA ALA A 93 -22.45 5.81 22.76
C ALA A 93 -21.79 5.92 24.16
N ASP A 94 -22.45 6.54 25.14
CA ASP A 94 -21.88 6.87 26.46
C ASP A 94 -20.51 7.58 26.35
N ASP A 95 -20.43 8.56 25.43
CA ASP A 95 -19.19 9.27 25.11
C ASP A 95 -19.44 10.75 24.76
N ARG A 96 -19.29 11.61 25.78
CA ARG A 96 -19.55 13.06 25.61
C ARG A 96 -18.56 13.76 24.70
N GLU A 97 -17.29 13.36 24.70
CA GLU A 97 -16.25 13.96 23.86
C GLU A 97 -16.50 13.68 22.36
N LEU A 98 -17.20 12.60 22.04
CA LEU A 98 -17.63 12.27 20.68
C LEU A 98 -18.51 13.38 20.07
N ALA A 99 -19.28 14.10 20.89
CA ALA A 99 -20.12 15.21 20.41
C ALA A 99 -19.28 16.33 19.77
N ASP A 100 -18.10 16.65 20.32
CA ASP A 100 -17.21 17.68 19.77
C ASP A 100 -16.65 17.27 18.40
N VAL A 101 -16.29 15.99 18.27
CA VAL A 101 -15.85 15.43 16.97
C VAL A 101 -16.95 15.52 15.92
N LEU A 102 -18.17 15.07 16.28
CA LEU A 102 -19.32 15.12 15.35
C LEU A 102 -19.74 16.55 15.02
N GLN A 103 -19.62 17.50 15.96
CA GLN A 103 -19.85 18.92 15.67
C GLN A 103 -18.80 19.49 14.72
N SER A 104 -17.53 19.09 14.86
CA SER A 104 -16.47 19.48 13.92
C SER A 104 -16.76 18.95 12.52
N VAL A 105 -17.13 17.68 12.41
CA VAL A 105 -17.54 17.05 11.15
C VAL A 105 -18.73 17.78 10.52
N ALA A 106 -19.80 18.06 11.28
CA ALA A 106 -20.98 18.76 10.78
C ALA A 106 -20.70 20.22 10.32
N ARG A 107 -19.63 20.85 10.83
CA ARG A 107 -19.18 22.17 10.36
C ARG A 107 -18.38 22.09 9.06
N GLU A 108 -17.63 21.02 8.87
CA GLU A 108 -16.80 20.77 7.69
C GLU A 108 -17.66 20.30 6.51
N TYR A 109 -18.57 19.34 6.74
CA TYR A 109 -19.44 18.72 5.72
C TYR A 109 -20.88 19.25 5.86
N ARG A 110 -21.18 20.38 5.22
CA ARG A 110 -22.46 21.11 5.38
C ARG A 110 -23.54 20.70 4.40
N GLU A 111 -23.23 19.91 3.42
CA GLU A 111 -24.18 19.42 2.42
C GLU A 111 -25.23 18.52 3.07
N ARG A 112 -26.46 18.58 2.54
CA ARG A 112 -27.59 17.81 3.08
C ARG A 112 -27.35 16.29 3.06
N SER A 113 -26.55 15.80 2.10
CA SER A 113 -26.16 14.40 1.99
C SER A 113 -25.29 13.91 3.16
N TYR A 114 -24.69 14.82 3.94
CA TYR A 114 -23.82 14.51 5.10
C TYR A 114 -24.47 14.90 6.44
N SER A 115 -25.80 14.73 6.51
CA SER A 115 -26.57 15.08 7.70
C SER A 115 -26.27 14.16 8.88
N MET A 116 -26.06 14.74 10.08
CA MET A 116 -25.95 13.94 11.31
C MET A 116 -27.26 13.26 11.69
N VAL A 117 -28.39 13.74 11.19
CA VAL A 117 -29.70 13.07 11.36
C VAL A 117 -29.68 11.74 10.62
N THR A 118 -29.21 11.72 9.37
CA THR A 118 -29.06 10.48 8.60
C THR A 118 -28.10 9.50 9.29
N LEU A 119 -26.99 10.01 9.84
CA LEU A 119 -26.07 9.18 10.63
C LEU A 119 -26.74 8.60 11.88
N GLN A 120 -27.53 9.42 12.60
CA GLN A 120 -28.29 8.98 13.78
C GLN A 120 -29.26 7.86 13.45
N GLU A 121 -30.06 8.00 12.38
CA GLU A 121 -31.02 6.99 11.96
C GLU A 121 -30.31 5.66 11.60
N LYS A 122 -29.24 5.74 10.84
CA LYS A 122 -28.45 4.57 10.50
C LYS A 122 -27.80 3.94 11.73
N PHE A 123 -27.24 4.73 12.62
CA PHE A 123 -26.65 4.28 13.89
C PHE A 123 -27.67 3.59 14.77
N ALA A 124 -28.87 4.14 14.91
CA ALA A 124 -29.94 3.55 15.69
C ALA A 124 -30.32 2.13 15.18
N SER A 125 -30.17 1.87 13.89
CA SER A 125 -30.43 0.54 13.32
C SER A 125 -29.40 -0.54 13.73
N PHE A 126 -28.22 -0.13 14.19
CA PHE A 126 -27.16 -1.04 14.66
C PHE A 126 -27.07 -1.14 16.19
N THR A 127 -27.71 -0.24 16.92
CA THR A 127 -27.62 -0.22 18.39
C THR A 127 -28.67 -1.14 19.02
N LYS A 128 -28.29 -1.71 20.16
CA LYS A 128 -29.17 -2.54 21.00
C LYS A 128 -29.04 -2.07 22.45
N PRO A 129 -30.11 -2.18 23.27
CA PRO A 129 -30.03 -1.87 24.69
C PRO A 129 -28.91 -2.66 25.39
N GLY A 130 -28.09 -2.00 26.19
CA GLY A 130 -27.01 -2.63 26.95
C GLY A 130 -25.69 -2.83 26.17
N MET A 131 -25.54 -2.22 24.98
CA MET A 131 -24.25 -2.22 24.27
C MET A 131 -23.18 -1.51 25.09
N SER A 132 -21.95 -2.04 25.07
CA SER A 132 -20.81 -1.35 25.68
C SER A 132 -20.45 -0.09 24.87
N GLN A 133 -19.78 0.88 25.51
CA GLN A 133 -19.23 2.06 24.84
C GLN A 133 -18.40 1.68 23.61
N LYS A 134 -17.54 0.66 23.75
CA LYS A 134 -16.71 0.14 22.68
C LYS A 134 -17.57 -0.31 21.47
N ASP A 135 -18.58 -1.14 21.73
CA ASP A 135 -19.41 -1.71 20.68
C ASP A 135 -20.28 -0.63 20.02
N SER A 136 -20.75 0.35 20.79
CA SER A 136 -21.51 1.49 20.26
C SER A 136 -20.67 2.35 19.32
N ILE A 137 -19.40 2.63 19.63
CA ILE A 137 -18.50 3.37 18.72
C ILE A 137 -18.19 2.55 17.46
N GLU A 138 -18.01 1.22 17.57
CA GLU A 138 -17.84 0.35 16.40
C GLU A 138 -19.11 0.36 15.51
N ALA A 139 -20.30 0.33 16.13
CA ALA A 139 -21.57 0.43 15.40
C ALA A 139 -21.72 1.79 14.71
N LEU A 140 -21.27 2.89 15.33
CA LEU A 140 -21.28 4.22 14.73
C LEU A 140 -20.34 4.31 13.52
N ILE A 141 -19.12 3.77 13.62
CA ILE A 141 -18.19 3.71 12.50
C ILE A 141 -18.79 2.91 11.36
N LYS A 142 -19.38 1.75 11.63
CA LYS A 142 -20.06 0.93 10.64
C LYS A 142 -21.21 1.69 9.97
N ALA A 143 -22.04 2.38 10.75
CA ALA A 143 -23.15 3.19 10.25
C ALA A 143 -22.64 4.26 9.26
N ALA A 144 -21.58 4.97 9.63
CA ALA A 144 -20.99 6.00 8.78
C ALA A 144 -20.39 5.42 7.48
N VAL A 145 -19.70 4.27 7.56
CA VAL A 145 -19.14 3.58 6.37
C VAL A 145 -20.24 3.13 5.41
N GLU A 146 -21.35 2.58 5.92
CA GLU A 146 -22.47 2.12 5.08
C GLU A 146 -23.27 3.26 4.41
N LEU A 147 -23.06 4.51 4.81
CA LEU A 147 -23.61 5.69 4.14
C LEU A 147 -22.76 6.14 2.93
N THR A 148 -21.59 5.55 2.72
CA THR A 148 -20.73 5.88 1.58
C THR A 148 -21.34 5.38 0.29
N THR A 149 -21.65 6.30 -0.64
CA THR A 149 -22.14 6.02 -1.99
C THR A 149 -21.41 6.88 -3.01
N PRO A 150 -21.51 6.59 -4.32
CA PRO A 150 -20.95 7.48 -5.35
C PRO A 150 -21.46 8.92 -5.27
N GLU A 151 -22.71 9.11 -4.82
CA GLU A 151 -23.37 10.42 -4.67
C GLU A 151 -22.98 11.13 -3.35
N ALA A 152 -22.48 10.36 -2.37
CA ALA A 152 -22.09 10.86 -1.05
C ALA A 152 -20.73 10.27 -0.60
N PRO A 153 -19.64 10.49 -1.34
CA PRO A 153 -18.34 9.86 -1.09
C PRO A 153 -17.65 10.37 0.19
N ALA A 154 -17.95 11.58 0.66
CA ALA A 154 -17.29 12.14 1.83
C ALA A 154 -17.65 11.43 3.14
N TRP A 155 -18.65 10.53 3.15
CA TRP A 155 -18.88 9.63 4.29
C TRP A 155 -17.65 8.78 4.63
N GLU A 156 -16.81 8.47 3.65
CA GLU A 156 -15.52 7.80 3.89
C GLU A 156 -14.57 8.64 4.75
N MET A 157 -14.52 9.97 4.51
CA MET A 157 -13.75 10.90 5.32
C MET A 157 -14.36 11.10 6.72
N ILE A 158 -15.70 11.18 6.79
CA ILE A 158 -16.43 11.27 8.08
C ILE A 158 -16.17 10.04 8.94
N SER A 159 -16.26 8.85 8.35
CA SER A 159 -15.95 7.58 9.02
C SER A 159 -14.52 7.56 9.55
N ALA A 160 -13.56 8.10 8.77
CA ALA A 160 -12.17 8.22 9.20
C ALA A 160 -12.01 9.12 10.43
N ARG A 161 -12.79 10.22 10.55
CA ARG A 161 -12.76 11.09 11.75
C ARG A 161 -13.18 10.32 13.01
N ILE A 162 -14.25 9.52 12.92
CA ILE A 162 -14.75 8.74 14.05
C ILE A 162 -13.76 7.62 14.41
N LEU A 163 -13.18 6.96 13.40
CA LEU A 163 -12.15 5.94 13.59
C LEU A 163 -10.88 6.52 14.23
N SER A 164 -10.44 7.70 13.77
CA SER A 164 -9.28 8.41 14.32
C SER A 164 -9.51 8.75 15.80
N TYR A 165 -10.67 9.35 16.13
CA TYR A 165 -11.06 9.65 17.52
C TYR A 165 -11.00 8.40 18.41
N ARG A 166 -11.62 7.29 17.96
CA ARG A 166 -11.59 6.02 18.71
C ARG A 166 -10.17 5.52 18.95
N SER A 167 -9.32 5.60 17.91
CA SER A 167 -7.94 5.14 17.98
C SER A 167 -7.11 6.00 18.94
N GLU A 168 -7.19 7.31 18.81
CA GLU A 168 -6.52 8.27 19.70
C GLU A 168 -6.89 8.05 21.17
N LYS A 169 -8.18 7.91 21.46
CA LYS A 169 -8.67 7.66 22.83
C LYS A 169 -8.10 6.37 23.43
N LYS A 170 -8.00 5.30 22.62
CA LYS A 170 -7.41 4.03 23.06
C LYS A 170 -5.91 4.14 23.32
N ILE A 171 -5.19 4.83 22.43
CA ILE A 171 -3.74 5.00 22.56
C ILE A 171 -3.43 5.90 23.76
N THR A 172 -4.11 7.03 23.92
CA THR A 172 -3.91 7.95 25.05
C THR A 172 -4.13 7.24 26.39
N ARG A 173 -5.20 6.44 26.50
CA ARG A 173 -5.43 5.65 27.72
C ARG A 173 -4.29 4.66 28.01
N LEU A 174 -3.78 3.99 26.99
CA LEU A 174 -2.66 3.07 27.14
C LEU A 174 -1.36 3.81 27.53
N GLU A 175 -1.12 5.00 26.98
CA GLU A 175 0.01 5.85 27.36
C GLU A 175 -0.05 6.31 28.80
N GLU A 176 -1.24 6.68 29.29
CA GLU A 176 -1.47 7.03 30.68
C GLU A 176 -1.21 5.85 31.62
N GLU A 177 -1.75 4.66 31.26
CA GLU A 177 -1.52 3.40 32.01
C GLU A 177 -0.03 3.06 32.11
N LEU A 178 0.76 3.30 31.06
CA LEU A 178 2.19 2.97 30.99
C LEU A 178 3.12 4.14 31.38
N GLY A 179 2.60 5.33 31.64
CA GLY A 179 3.39 6.52 31.98
C GLY A 179 4.22 7.10 30.81
N LEU A 180 3.79 6.91 29.57
CA LEU A 180 4.49 7.31 28.35
C LEU A 180 4.18 8.76 27.98
N LYS A 181 4.79 9.72 28.68
CA LYS A 181 4.47 11.16 28.55
C LYS A 181 5.16 11.88 27.39
N THR A 182 6.23 11.34 26.84
CA THR A 182 6.97 11.94 25.70
C THR A 182 7.20 10.90 24.62
N PHE A 183 7.42 11.37 23.39
CA PHE A 183 7.71 10.46 22.28
C PHE A 183 8.99 9.65 22.53
N TYR A 184 10.04 10.27 23.10
CA TYR A 184 11.26 9.56 23.51
C TYR A 184 10.97 8.42 24.49
N ARG A 185 10.18 8.66 25.55
CA ARG A 185 9.82 7.59 26.52
C ARG A 185 9.05 6.46 25.85
N LYS A 186 8.22 6.79 24.88
CA LYS A 186 7.48 5.81 24.09
C LYS A 186 8.40 4.97 23.22
N VAL A 187 9.35 5.60 22.49
CA VAL A 187 10.38 4.91 21.71
C VAL A 187 11.21 4.00 22.62
N LYS A 188 11.66 4.52 23.76
CA LYS A 188 12.43 3.75 24.74
C LYS A 188 11.67 2.51 25.25
N TYR A 189 10.42 2.67 25.66
CA TYR A 189 9.56 1.57 26.08
C TYR A 189 9.41 0.53 24.97
N MET A 190 9.10 0.95 23.74
CA MET A 190 8.95 0.02 22.62
C MET A 190 10.26 -0.70 22.27
N THR A 191 11.41 -0.06 22.50
CA THR A 191 12.74 -0.67 22.31
C THR A 191 13.00 -1.73 23.39
N GLU A 192 12.73 -1.42 24.64
CA GLU A 192 12.86 -2.35 25.76
C GLU A 192 11.95 -3.59 25.63
N GLU A 193 10.75 -3.41 25.06
CA GLU A 193 9.82 -4.48 24.73
C GLU A 193 10.20 -5.24 23.42
N GLY A 194 11.27 -4.88 22.72
CA GLY A 194 11.69 -5.50 21.46
C GLY A 194 10.76 -5.23 20.27
N LEU A 195 9.94 -4.19 20.34
CA LEU A 195 9.01 -3.75 19.28
C LEU A 195 9.64 -2.72 18.35
N TYR A 196 10.62 -1.98 18.84
CA TYR A 196 11.39 -0.96 18.13
C TYR A 196 12.86 -1.35 18.05
N GLY A 197 13.55 -0.97 16.99
CA GLY A 197 14.98 -1.22 16.84
C GLY A 197 15.80 -0.32 17.77
N ASP A 198 16.77 -0.90 18.47
CA ASP A 198 17.67 -0.20 19.39
C ASP A 198 18.56 0.83 18.68
N TYR A 199 18.79 0.64 17.37
CA TYR A 199 19.57 1.54 16.52
C TYR A 199 19.00 2.98 16.48
N ILE A 200 17.71 3.20 16.74
CA ILE A 200 17.17 4.56 16.84
C ILE A 200 17.74 5.27 18.05
N LEU A 201 17.73 4.63 19.24
CA LEU A 201 18.29 5.20 20.46
C LEU A 201 19.83 5.27 20.45
N GLN A 202 20.49 4.45 19.63
CA GLN A 202 21.95 4.50 19.44
C GLN A 202 22.39 5.67 18.55
N ASN A 203 21.51 6.14 17.64
CA ASN A 203 21.84 7.16 16.65
C ASN A 203 21.28 8.54 16.98
N TYR A 204 20.26 8.65 17.85
CA TYR A 204 19.61 9.91 18.23
C TYR A 204 19.61 10.08 19.74
N SER A 205 19.91 11.29 20.20
CA SER A 205 19.75 11.67 21.61
C SER A 205 18.28 11.85 22.00
N GLU A 206 18.01 11.95 23.31
CA GLU A 206 16.67 12.26 23.82
C GLU A 206 16.17 13.61 23.31
N GLU A 207 17.06 14.61 23.26
CA GLU A 207 16.76 15.96 22.79
C GLU A 207 16.37 15.93 21.31
N GLU A 208 17.14 15.24 20.45
CA GLU A 208 16.87 15.12 19.02
C GLU A 208 15.53 14.40 18.75
N ILE A 209 15.21 13.33 19.49
CA ILE A 209 13.92 12.63 19.33
C ILE A 209 12.76 13.51 19.77
N ASN A 210 12.90 14.26 20.87
CA ASN A 210 11.86 15.17 21.34
C ASN A 210 11.72 16.40 20.42
N GLU A 211 12.82 16.92 19.84
CA GLU A 211 12.76 17.96 18.81
C GLU A 211 12.03 17.44 17.56
N ALA A 212 12.37 16.26 17.06
CA ALA A 212 11.68 15.63 15.94
C ALA A 212 10.20 15.44 16.20
N ALA A 213 9.80 15.12 17.43
CA ALA A 213 8.39 14.99 17.82
C ALA A 213 7.61 16.30 17.63
N THR A 214 8.25 17.47 17.65
CA THR A 214 7.60 18.75 17.37
C THR A 214 7.18 18.91 15.92
N PHE A 215 7.69 18.09 15.00
CA PHE A 215 7.29 18.09 13.60
C PHE A 215 5.92 17.45 13.36
N ILE A 216 5.43 16.67 14.34
CA ILE A 216 4.14 15.99 14.25
C ILE A 216 3.01 17.00 14.14
N ASP A 217 2.24 16.87 13.06
CA ASP A 217 1.02 17.64 12.82
C ASP A 217 -0.20 16.69 12.82
N PRO A 218 -0.97 16.64 13.92
CA PRO A 218 -2.14 15.75 14.04
C PRO A 218 -3.24 16.05 13.01
N GLU A 219 -3.31 17.30 12.50
CA GLU A 219 -4.30 17.69 11.50
C GLU A 219 -4.13 16.92 10.17
N ARG A 220 -2.93 16.42 9.90
CA ARG A 220 -2.65 15.58 8.72
C ARG A 220 -3.39 14.23 8.75
N ASN A 221 -3.86 13.76 9.89
CA ASN A 221 -4.75 12.61 9.96
C ASN A 221 -6.05 12.84 9.16
N LYS A 222 -6.44 14.10 8.97
CA LYS A 222 -7.61 14.48 8.14
C LYS A 222 -7.43 14.20 6.64
N LEU A 223 -6.22 13.95 6.19
CA LEU A 223 -5.94 13.57 4.80
C LEU A 223 -6.27 12.10 4.50
N LEU A 224 -6.43 11.28 5.54
CA LEU A 224 -6.73 9.86 5.42
C LEU A 224 -8.24 9.62 5.33
N ASN A 225 -8.67 8.82 4.36
CA ASN A 225 -9.99 8.25 4.30
C ASN A 225 -10.10 7.02 5.25
N TYR A 226 -11.30 6.47 5.39
CA TYR A 226 -11.54 5.34 6.29
C TYR A 226 -10.67 4.12 5.93
N SER A 227 -10.70 3.73 4.66
CA SER A 227 -9.97 2.54 4.17
C SER A 227 -8.46 2.68 4.39
N GLY A 228 -7.90 3.87 4.13
CA GLY A 228 -6.48 4.16 4.36
C GLY A 228 -6.10 4.14 5.84
N LEU A 229 -6.88 4.82 6.69
CA LEU A 229 -6.63 4.86 8.12
C LEU A 229 -6.77 3.47 8.77
N ASP A 230 -7.82 2.72 8.43
CA ASP A 230 -8.06 1.37 8.94
C ASP A 230 -6.92 0.42 8.53
N LEU A 231 -6.45 0.53 7.29
CA LEU A 231 -5.29 -0.23 6.79
C LEU A 231 -4.02 0.08 7.60
N LEU A 232 -3.72 1.37 7.84
CA LEU A 232 -2.55 1.78 8.63
C LEU A 232 -2.64 1.25 10.07
N LEU A 233 -3.79 1.39 10.73
CA LEU A 233 -4.02 0.91 12.08
C LEU A 233 -3.97 -0.62 12.20
N LYS A 234 -4.39 -1.35 11.18
CA LYS A 234 -4.38 -2.82 11.18
C LYS A 234 -3.01 -3.41 10.89
N ARG A 235 -2.26 -2.83 9.94
CA ARG A 235 -1.07 -3.49 9.35
C ARG A 235 0.25 -2.79 9.60
N TYR A 236 0.29 -1.47 9.79
CA TYR A 236 1.54 -0.71 9.74
C TYR A 236 2.00 -0.17 11.08
N VAL A 237 1.08 0.37 11.91
CA VAL A 237 1.44 0.87 13.24
C VAL A 237 1.88 -0.26 14.18
N ILE A 238 2.74 0.06 15.12
CA ILE A 238 3.22 -0.89 16.12
C ILE A 238 2.12 -1.20 17.13
N LYS A 239 1.97 -2.47 17.43
CA LYS A 239 1.11 -3.02 18.46
C LYS A 239 1.96 -3.74 19.50
N ASN A 240 1.52 -3.72 20.75
CA ASN A 240 2.14 -4.56 21.78
C ASN A 240 1.76 -6.05 21.58
N TYR A 241 2.38 -6.94 22.35
CA TYR A 241 2.15 -8.39 22.24
C TYR A 241 0.71 -8.82 22.60
N SER A 242 -0.09 -7.96 23.25
CA SER A 242 -1.53 -8.20 23.46
C SER A 242 -2.41 -7.67 22.31
N GLY A 243 -1.82 -7.19 21.23
CA GLY A 243 -2.51 -6.68 20.03
C GLY A 243 -3.07 -5.26 20.17
N LYS A 244 -2.78 -4.54 21.27
CA LYS A 244 -3.17 -3.14 21.43
C LYS A 244 -2.25 -2.24 20.64
N VAL A 245 -2.83 -1.29 19.88
CA VAL A 245 -2.08 -0.26 19.15
C VAL A 245 -1.43 0.68 20.16
N ILE A 246 -0.11 0.88 20.02
CA ILE A 246 0.68 1.76 20.86
C ILE A 246 1.20 2.99 20.12
N GLU A 247 1.34 2.90 18.82
CA GLU A 247 1.90 3.94 17.93
C GLU A 247 0.79 4.65 17.17
N ARG A 248 0.78 6.00 17.18
CA ARG A 248 -0.10 6.80 16.33
C ARG A 248 0.38 6.80 14.88
N VAL A 249 -0.52 7.07 13.94
CA VAL A 249 -0.16 7.11 12.50
C VAL A 249 0.90 8.19 12.22
N GLN A 250 0.81 9.35 12.84
CA GLN A 250 1.82 10.41 12.67
C GLN A 250 3.17 10.06 13.32
N GLU A 251 3.14 9.34 14.43
CA GLU A 251 4.36 8.81 15.07
C GLU A 251 5.01 7.72 14.23
N MET A 252 4.20 6.90 13.53
CA MET A 252 4.70 5.92 12.56
C MET A 252 5.47 6.63 11.43
N PHE A 253 4.91 7.66 10.82
CA PHE A 253 5.61 8.42 9.78
C PHE A 253 6.89 9.07 10.30
N LEU A 254 6.87 9.60 11.52
CA LEU A 254 8.07 10.16 12.14
C LEU A 254 9.14 9.08 12.43
N GLY A 255 8.74 7.93 12.96
CA GLY A 255 9.65 6.81 13.21
C GLY A 255 10.31 6.27 11.93
N ILE A 256 9.55 6.22 10.82
CA ILE A 256 10.10 5.89 9.49
C ILE A 256 11.12 6.95 9.06
N ALA A 257 10.78 8.23 9.21
CA ALA A 257 11.68 9.33 8.85
C ALA A 257 12.97 9.34 9.67
N LEU A 258 12.89 9.09 10.99
CA LEU A 258 14.08 8.93 11.85
C LEU A 258 14.96 7.79 11.34
N HIS A 259 14.39 6.64 11.02
CA HIS A 259 15.16 5.51 10.51
C HIS A 259 15.84 5.85 9.17
N LEU A 260 15.09 6.37 8.20
CA LEU A 260 15.61 6.64 6.86
C LEU A 260 16.64 7.78 6.83
N ALA A 261 16.63 8.70 7.80
CA ALA A 261 17.60 9.77 7.90
C ALA A 261 18.85 9.42 8.73
N MET A 262 18.93 8.22 9.32
CA MET A 262 20.09 7.83 10.16
C MET A 262 21.45 7.95 9.48
N PRO A 263 21.63 7.62 8.18
CA PRO A 263 22.94 7.76 7.52
C PRO A 263 23.38 9.20 7.29
N GLU A 264 22.52 10.18 7.46
CA GLU A 264 22.85 11.59 7.25
C GLU A 264 23.79 12.10 8.34
N LYS A 265 24.90 12.69 7.92
CA LYS A 265 25.93 13.21 8.84
C LYS A 265 25.73 14.67 9.20
N GLU A 266 25.18 15.46 8.28
CA GLU A 266 24.90 16.88 8.43
C GLU A 266 23.40 17.13 8.34
N ASP A 267 22.90 18.06 9.14
CA ASP A 267 21.49 18.48 9.17
C ASP A 267 20.48 17.32 9.24
N ARG A 268 20.80 16.27 9.99
CA ARG A 268 19.98 15.03 10.07
C ARG A 268 18.52 15.33 10.38
N LEU A 269 18.21 16.21 11.33
CA LEU A 269 16.85 16.56 11.68
C LEU A 269 16.10 17.29 10.55
N MET A 270 16.79 18.04 9.71
CA MET A 270 16.20 18.60 8.48
C MET A 270 15.74 17.47 7.54
N TRP A 271 16.56 16.44 7.35
CA TRP A 271 16.16 15.28 6.53
C TRP A 271 15.01 14.51 7.18
N VAL A 272 15.02 14.31 8.50
CA VAL A 272 13.88 13.72 9.23
C VAL A 272 12.60 14.51 8.92
N ARG A 273 12.63 15.84 9.02
CA ARG A 273 11.47 16.70 8.75
C ARG A 273 11.01 16.59 7.31
N ARG A 274 11.93 16.63 6.32
CA ARG A 274 11.59 16.52 4.89
C ARG A 274 10.91 15.18 4.58
N ILE A 275 11.47 14.07 5.07
CA ILE A 275 10.90 12.72 4.86
C ILE A 275 9.55 12.60 5.56
N TYR A 276 9.44 13.06 6.82
CA TYR A 276 8.16 13.09 7.55
C TYR A 276 7.10 13.89 6.80
N ASP A 277 7.45 15.08 6.31
CA ASP A 277 6.52 15.93 5.56
C ASP A 277 5.98 15.23 4.31
N LEU A 278 6.84 14.60 3.51
CA LEU A 278 6.44 13.85 2.32
C LEU A 278 5.46 12.71 2.64
N LEU A 279 5.77 11.91 3.67
CA LEU A 279 4.96 10.76 4.05
C LEU A 279 3.64 11.19 4.69
N SER A 280 3.68 12.12 5.64
CA SER A 280 2.51 12.52 6.43
C SER A 280 1.52 13.39 5.65
N LYS A 281 1.98 14.14 4.63
CA LYS A 281 1.13 14.85 3.66
C LYS A 281 0.59 13.94 2.57
N LEU A 282 0.96 12.67 2.57
CA LEU A 282 0.61 11.69 1.53
C LEU A 282 1.04 12.12 0.12
N GLU A 283 2.12 12.87 0.03
CA GLU A 283 2.75 13.28 -1.23
C GLU A 283 3.57 12.13 -1.84
N VAL A 284 4.06 11.25 -0.98
CA VAL A 284 4.82 10.06 -1.32
C VAL A 284 4.34 8.88 -0.49
N THR A 285 4.33 7.69 -1.07
CA THR A 285 4.25 6.44 -0.33
C THR A 285 5.48 5.59 -0.61
N MET A 286 6.00 4.94 0.42
CA MET A 286 7.10 3.98 0.31
C MET A 286 6.55 2.56 0.13
N ALA A 287 7.41 1.64 -0.28
CA ALA A 287 7.07 0.23 -0.34
C ALA A 287 6.56 -0.31 1.01
N THR A 288 5.66 -1.30 0.96
CA THR A 288 5.09 -1.92 2.17
C THR A 288 6.14 -2.33 3.21
N PRO A 289 7.25 -3.02 2.85
CA PRO A 289 8.28 -3.36 3.85
C PRO A 289 8.95 -2.12 4.46
N THR A 290 9.19 -1.08 3.68
CA THR A 290 9.75 0.18 4.21
C THR A 290 8.81 0.80 5.24
N LEU A 291 7.50 0.89 4.96
CA LEU A 291 6.52 1.45 5.89
C LEU A 291 6.30 0.57 7.13
N SER A 292 6.33 -0.75 6.99
CA SER A 292 6.00 -1.68 8.07
C SER A 292 7.20 -2.07 8.93
N ASN A 293 8.41 -2.13 8.37
CA ASN A 293 9.59 -2.68 9.04
C ASN A 293 10.63 -1.61 9.44
N SER A 294 10.62 -0.41 8.82
CA SER A 294 11.40 0.71 9.36
C SER A 294 11.10 0.87 10.85
N ARG A 295 12.11 1.24 11.63
CA ARG A 295 12.03 1.37 13.09
C ARG A 295 11.83 0.08 13.90
N LYS A 296 11.67 -1.08 13.26
CA LYS A 296 11.55 -2.39 13.95
C LYS A 296 12.90 -3.13 13.98
N PRO A 297 13.08 -4.09 14.90
CA PRO A 297 14.34 -4.84 15.00
C PRO A 297 14.72 -5.56 13.69
N SER A 298 13.73 -6.16 13.00
CA SER A 298 13.94 -6.83 11.71
C SER A 298 13.57 -5.89 10.57
N HIS A 299 14.48 -4.99 10.21
CA HIS A 299 14.26 -3.90 9.25
C HIS A 299 14.61 -4.29 7.80
N GLN A 300 14.01 -5.36 7.30
CA GLN A 300 13.98 -5.65 5.87
C GLN A 300 13.06 -4.63 5.19
N LEU A 301 13.60 -3.78 4.31
CA LEU A 301 12.92 -2.60 3.75
C LEU A 301 12.56 -2.74 2.27
N SER A 302 13.19 -3.69 1.56
CA SER A 302 12.99 -3.90 0.12
C SER A 302 11.74 -4.72 -0.18
N SER A 303 11.00 -4.35 -1.23
CA SER A 303 9.74 -5.02 -1.56
C SER A 303 9.87 -6.07 -2.65
N CYS A 304 10.83 -5.91 -3.56
CA CYS A 304 10.89 -6.65 -4.81
C CYS A 304 12.21 -7.39 -4.95
N PHE A 305 12.11 -8.69 -5.22
CA PHE A 305 13.25 -9.58 -5.44
C PHE A 305 13.02 -10.40 -6.70
N ILE A 306 14.11 -10.76 -7.40
CA ILE A 306 14.02 -11.63 -8.58
C ILE A 306 15.14 -12.67 -8.52
N ASP A 307 14.79 -13.94 -8.79
CA ASP A 307 15.72 -15.06 -8.86
C ASP A 307 15.63 -15.79 -10.20
N THR A 308 16.78 -16.22 -10.71
CA THR A 308 16.89 -17.07 -11.89
C THR A 308 17.07 -18.50 -11.45
N VAL A 309 16.07 -19.34 -11.66
CA VAL A 309 16.06 -20.74 -11.21
C VAL A 309 16.93 -21.60 -12.15
N PRO A 310 18.06 -22.17 -11.68
CA PRO A 310 18.90 -23.02 -12.50
C PRO A 310 18.28 -24.41 -12.68
N ASP A 311 18.66 -25.12 -13.77
CA ASP A 311 18.18 -26.48 -14.10
C ASP A 311 18.88 -27.56 -13.28
N SER A 312 18.82 -27.45 -11.95
CA SER A 312 19.38 -28.44 -11.02
C SER A 312 18.50 -28.56 -9.79
N LEU A 313 18.47 -29.78 -9.18
CA LEU A 313 17.69 -30.01 -7.98
C LEU A 313 18.10 -29.06 -6.84
N ASP A 314 19.40 -28.94 -6.60
CA ASP A 314 19.95 -28.04 -5.58
C ASP A 314 19.60 -26.58 -5.82
N GLY A 315 19.69 -26.12 -7.08
CA GLY A 315 19.35 -24.76 -7.45
C GLY A 315 17.87 -24.45 -7.32
N ILE A 316 16.98 -25.36 -7.72
CA ILE A 316 15.53 -25.18 -7.58
C ILE A 316 15.14 -25.04 -6.09
N TYR A 317 15.64 -25.95 -5.24
CA TYR A 317 15.33 -25.89 -3.80
C TYR A 317 15.96 -24.66 -3.13
N ARG A 318 17.14 -24.19 -3.56
CA ARG A 318 17.73 -22.95 -3.09
C ARG A 318 16.84 -21.75 -3.45
N SER A 319 16.34 -21.69 -4.67
CA SER A 319 15.40 -20.64 -5.09
C SER A 319 14.12 -20.65 -4.26
N LEU A 320 13.62 -21.84 -3.87
CA LEU A 320 12.49 -21.96 -2.94
C LEU A 320 12.85 -21.49 -1.53
N ASP A 321 14.04 -21.81 -1.02
CA ASP A 321 14.52 -21.30 0.27
C ASP A 321 14.67 -19.78 0.24
N ASN A 322 15.32 -19.22 -0.78
CA ASN A 322 15.41 -17.77 -0.97
C ASN A 322 14.04 -17.12 -0.96
N PHE A 323 13.06 -17.68 -1.68
CA PHE A 323 11.69 -17.18 -1.69
C PHE A 323 11.05 -17.23 -0.30
N SER A 324 11.23 -18.32 0.44
CA SER A 324 10.69 -18.45 1.80
C SER A 324 11.25 -17.38 2.74
N GLN A 325 12.56 -17.11 2.67
CA GLN A 325 13.20 -16.07 3.49
C GLN A 325 12.73 -14.66 3.09
N VAL A 326 12.63 -14.37 1.79
CA VAL A 326 12.10 -13.09 1.29
C VAL A 326 10.64 -12.90 1.74
N SER A 327 9.79 -13.92 1.60
CA SER A 327 8.39 -13.88 2.01
C SER A 327 8.23 -13.62 3.51
N LYS A 328 8.97 -14.36 4.34
CA LYS A 328 8.97 -14.20 5.80
C LYS A 328 9.16 -12.75 6.26
N PHE A 329 9.98 -11.97 5.55
CA PHE A 329 10.27 -10.57 5.87
C PHE A 329 9.47 -9.56 5.04
N GLY A 330 8.43 -9.99 4.34
CA GLY A 330 7.47 -9.11 3.68
C GLY A 330 7.79 -8.74 2.23
N GLY A 331 8.81 -9.35 1.61
CA GLY A 331 9.14 -9.14 0.21
C GLY A 331 8.32 -10.01 -0.74
N GLY A 332 8.07 -9.51 -1.96
CA GLY A 332 7.52 -10.28 -3.07
C GLY A 332 8.62 -10.71 -4.04
N MET A 333 8.43 -11.82 -4.77
CA MET A 333 9.47 -12.37 -5.63
C MET A 333 8.99 -12.65 -7.05
N GLY A 334 9.87 -12.41 -8.03
CA GLY A 334 9.78 -12.95 -9.39
C GLY A 334 10.75 -14.11 -9.55
N MET A 335 10.30 -15.21 -10.12
CA MET A 335 11.14 -16.41 -10.36
C MET A 335 11.10 -16.80 -11.82
N TYR A 336 12.27 -16.82 -12.46
CA TYR A 336 12.41 -17.23 -13.85
C TYR A 336 12.70 -18.71 -13.99
N PHE A 337 11.77 -19.47 -14.60
CA PHE A 337 11.87 -20.92 -14.80
C PHE A 337 12.23 -21.32 -16.24
N GLY A 338 12.51 -20.37 -17.12
CA GLY A 338 12.82 -20.65 -18.52
C GLY A 338 14.08 -21.51 -18.76
N LYS A 339 14.96 -21.62 -17.76
CA LYS A 339 16.14 -22.52 -17.84
C LYS A 339 15.84 -23.96 -17.46
N VAL A 340 14.73 -24.20 -16.73
CA VAL A 340 14.38 -25.53 -16.21
C VAL A 340 13.84 -26.44 -17.32
N ARG A 341 14.34 -27.65 -17.41
CA ARG A 341 13.93 -28.65 -18.43
C ARG A 341 12.44 -28.94 -18.40
N ALA A 342 11.87 -29.12 -19.58
CA ALA A 342 10.48 -29.45 -19.77
C ALA A 342 10.14 -30.90 -19.42
N THR A 343 8.83 -31.18 -19.30
CA THR A 343 8.27 -32.53 -19.17
C THR A 343 8.78 -33.45 -20.30
N GLY A 344 9.18 -34.64 -19.93
CA GLY A 344 9.74 -35.64 -20.86
C GLY A 344 11.20 -35.37 -21.24
N GLY A 345 11.86 -34.40 -20.62
CA GLY A 345 13.29 -34.14 -20.77
C GLY A 345 14.16 -35.32 -20.26
N ASN A 346 15.44 -35.22 -20.51
CA ASN A 346 16.44 -36.24 -20.13
C ASN A 346 16.98 -35.96 -18.72
N ILE A 347 17.10 -36.99 -17.89
CA ILE A 347 17.79 -36.95 -16.59
C ILE A 347 18.82 -38.06 -16.54
N ARG A 348 20.10 -37.75 -16.35
CA ARG A 348 21.21 -38.70 -16.24
C ARG A 348 21.27 -39.71 -17.40
N GLY A 349 20.92 -39.28 -18.63
CA GLY A 349 20.90 -40.18 -19.81
C GLY A 349 19.56 -40.88 -20.05
N PHE A 350 18.67 -40.94 -19.05
CA PHE A 350 17.33 -41.53 -19.21
C PHE A 350 16.39 -40.54 -19.88
N LYS A 351 15.85 -40.89 -21.04
CA LYS A 351 14.90 -40.06 -21.81
C LYS A 351 13.49 -40.16 -21.22
N GLY A 352 12.74 -39.08 -21.28
CA GLY A 352 11.31 -39.06 -20.94
C GLY A 352 10.99 -39.03 -19.44
N VAL A 353 11.97 -38.89 -18.55
CA VAL A 353 11.76 -39.02 -17.10
C VAL A 353 11.60 -37.69 -16.36
N ALA A 354 11.94 -36.54 -16.98
CA ALA A 354 11.74 -35.23 -16.34
C ALA A 354 10.27 -34.91 -16.15
N GLY A 355 9.93 -34.40 -14.98
CA GLY A 355 8.55 -34.00 -14.62
C GLY A 355 8.12 -32.64 -15.10
N GLY A 356 9.05 -31.86 -15.68
CA GLY A 356 8.79 -30.51 -16.17
C GLY A 356 8.58 -29.44 -15.11
N VAL A 357 8.29 -28.21 -15.55
CA VAL A 357 8.18 -27.04 -14.65
C VAL A 357 6.92 -27.08 -13.78
N ILE A 358 5.83 -27.67 -14.23
CA ILE A 358 4.53 -27.62 -13.54
C ILE A 358 4.59 -28.22 -12.12
N ARG A 359 5.36 -29.28 -11.94
CA ARG A 359 5.54 -29.90 -10.61
C ARG A 359 6.27 -28.95 -9.65
N TRP A 360 7.21 -28.19 -10.15
CA TRP A 360 7.92 -27.17 -9.37
C TRP A 360 7.03 -25.98 -9.03
N MET A 361 6.12 -25.59 -9.94
CA MET A 361 5.13 -24.53 -9.67
C MET A 361 4.26 -24.85 -8.46
N ARG A 362 3.91 -26.11 -8.21
CA ARG A 362 3.18 -26.52 -7.01
C ARG A 362 3.98 -26.29 -5.74
N LEU A 363 5.27 -26.62 -5.73
CA LEU A 363 6.12 -26.37 -4.57
C LEU A 363 6.26 -24.87 -4.31
N VAL A 364 6.37 -24.05 -5.35
CA VAL A 364 6.35 -22.58 -5.24
C VAL A 364 5.04 -22.12 -4.63
N ASN A 365 3.91 -22.64 -5.11
CA ASN A 365 2.56 -22.36 -4.59
C ASN A 365 2.43 -22.72 -3.11
N ASP A 366 2.83 -23.94 -2.75
CA ASP A 366 2.73 -24.42 -1.38
C ASP A 366 3.65 -23.64 -0.43
N THR A 367 4.82 -23.20 -0.92
CA THR A 367 5.72 -22.30 -0.19
C THR A 367 5.08 -20.91 0.01
N ALA A 368 4.41 -20.35 -1.01
CA ALA A 368 3.70 -19.07 -0.91
C ALA A 368 2.58 -19.12 0.14
N VAL A 369 1.86 -20.24 0.21
CA VAL A 369 0.81 -20.46 1.20
C VAL A 369 1.37 -20.72 2.60
N ALA A 370 2.48 -21.45 2.69
CA ALA A 370 3.08 -21.85 3.97
C ALA A 370 3.82 -20.72 4.68
N VAL A 371 4.36 -19.73 3.94
CA VAL A 371 5.18 -18.66 4.49
C VAL A 371 4.54 -17.30 4.24
N ASP A 372 3.75 -16.86 5.20
CA ASP A 372 3.11 -15.55 5.20
C ASP A 372 4.11 -14.39 5.31
N GLN A 373 3.77 -13.27 4.69
CA GLN A 373 4.49 -12.01 4.84
C GLN A 373 4.19 -11.40 6.22
N LEU A 374 5.07 -11.61 7.19
CA LEU A 374 4.98 -11.09 8.56
C LEU A 374 3.67 -11.50 9.30
N GLY A 375 3.03 -12.61 8.90
CA GLY A 375 1.75 -13.04 9.47
C GLY A 375 0.56 -12.11 9.15
N MET A 376 0.72 -11.18 8.21
CA MET A 376 -0.26 -10.13 7.90
C MET A 376 -0.73 -10.13 6.45
N ARG A 377 -0.03 -10.81 5.57
CA ARG A 377 -0.30 -10.91 4.14
C ARG A 377 0.18 -12.26 3.63
N GLN A 378 -0.55 -12.88 2.70
CA GLN A 378 -0.10 -14.11 2.05
C GLN A 378 1.17 -13.89 1.26
N GLY A 379 2.05 -14.89 1.20
CA GLY A 379 3.21 -14.91 0.34
C GLY A 379 2.81 -14.70 -1.11
N ALA A 380 3.60 -13.94 -1.87
CA ALA A 380 3.26 -13.60 -3.24
C ALA A 380 4.49 -13.74 -4.16
N VAL A 381 4.31 -14.46 -5.28
CA VAL A 381 5.37 -14.74 -6.23
C VAL A 381 4.84 -14.79 -7.66
N ALA A 382 5.55 -14.13 -8.58
CA ALA A 382 5.33 -14.29 -10.01
C ALA A 382 6.31 -15.33 -10.56
N VAL A 383 5.82 -16.23 -11.41
CA VAL A 383 6.62 -17.25 -12.07
C VAL A 383 6.62 -17.00 -13.57
N TYR A 384 7.81 -16.91 -14.14
CA TYR A 384 8.02 -16.52 -15.53
C TYR A 384 8.48 -17.71 -16.38
N LEU A 385 7.85 -17.87 -17.54
CA LEU A 385 8.20 -18.88 -18.51
C LEU A 385 8.19 -18.30 -19.93
N ASP A 386 9.09 -18.75 -20.80
CA ASP A 386 9.13 -18.31 -22.19
C ASP A 386 8.01 -18.93 -23.02
N VAL A 387 7.48 -18.16 -23.98
CA VAL A 387 6.41 -18.59 -24.89
C VAL A 387 6.82 -19.79 -25.77
N TRP A 388 8.10 -20.07 -25.91
CA TRP A 388 8.65 -21.22 -26.67
C TRP A 388 8.95 -22.45 -25.80
N HIS A 389 8.72 -22.38 -24.48
CA HIS A 389 8.95 -23.51 -23.59
C HIS A 389 7.90 -24.62 -23.78
N LYS A 390 8.32 -25.90 -23.77
CA LYS A 390 7.47 -27.05 -24.12
C LYS A 390 6.26 -27.23 -23.17
N ASP A 391 6.38 -26.82 -21.92
CA ASP A 391 5.32 -26.93 -20.91
C ASP A 391 4.38 -25.69 -20.90
N LEU A 392 4.49 -24.78 -21.85
CA LEU A 392 3.68 -23.55 -21.91
C LEU A 392 2.17 -23.81 -21.85
N PRO A 393 1.56 -24.76 -22.59
CA PRO A 393 0.13 -24.96 -22.56
C PRO A 393 -0.43 -25.36 -21.19
N GLU A 394 0.31 -26.17 -20.43
CA GLU A 394 -0.01 -26.56 -19.06
C GLU A 394 0.23 -25.40 -18.09
N PHE A 395 1.28 -24.62 -18.30
CA PHE A 395 1.60 -23.42 -17.51
C PHE A 395 0.49 -22.38 -17.59
N LEU A 396 -0.10 -22.15 -18.76
CA LEU A 396 -1.22 -21.23 -18.96
C LEU A 396 -2.52 -21.65 -18.26
N GLN A 397 -2.60 -22.91 -17.84
CA GLN A 397 -3.76 -23.47 -17.16
C GLN A 397 -3.58 -23.61 -15.65
N LEU A 398 -2.47 -23.17 -15.08
CA LEU A 398 -2.14 -23.34 -13.66
C LEU A 398 -3.23 -22.81 -12.72
N ARG A 399 -3.87 -21.68 -13.05
CA ARG A 399 -4.86 -21.02 -12.22
C ARG A 399 -6.31 -21.19 -12.67
N THR A 400 -6.55 -21.76 -13.86
CA THR A 400 -7.91 -21.97 -14.37
C THR A 400 -8.65 -23.04 -13.57
N ASN A 401 -10.00 -22.90 -13.50
CA ASN A 401 -10.84 -23.76 -12.67
C ASN A 401 -11.11 -25.16 -13.24
N ASN A 402 -10.59 -25.47 -14.42
CA ASN A 402 -10.82 -26.75 -15.10
C ASN A 402 -9.53 -27.56 -15.23
N GLY A 403 -9.64 -28.88 -15.21
CA GLY A 403 -8.53 -29.80 -15.35
C GLY A 403 -8.18 -30.54 -14.05
N ASP A 404 -7.04 -31.22 -14.02
CA ASP A 404 -6.57 -32.00 -12.86
C ASP A 404 -6.01 -31.07 -11.77
N ASP A 405 -6.60 -31.09 -10.57
CA ASP A 405 -6.18 -30.27 -9.42
C ASP A 405 -4.73 -30.49 -9.02
N ARG A 406 -4.17 -31.67 -9.31
CA ARG A 406 -2.75 -31.95 -9.08
C ARG A 406 -1.80 -31.15 -9.97
N MET A 407 -2.34 -30.53 -11.02
CA MET A 407 -1.60 -29.65 -11.95
C MET A 407 -1.91 -28.18 -11.74
N LYS A 408 -2.58 -27.82 -10.63
CA LYS A 408 -2.98 -26.45 -10.30
C LYS A 408 -2.06 -25.79 -9.28
N ALA A 409 -1.98 -24.46 -9.40
CA ALA A 409 -1.23 -23.58 -8.50
C ALA A 409 -1.94 -22.21 -8.50
N HIS A 410 -2.90 -22.03 -7.58
CA HIS A 410 -3.82 -20.90 -7.59
C HIS A 410 -3.26 -19.63 -6.93
N ASP A 411 -2.24 -19.76 -6.06
CA ASP A 411 -1.72 -18.68 -5.23
C ASP A 411 -0.44 -18.04 -5.82
N ILE A 412 0.02 -18.48 -6.99
CA ILE A 412 1.12 -17.88 -7.73
C ILE A 412 0.63 -17.14 -8.98
N PHE A 413 1.44 -16.22 -9.51
CA PHE A 413 1.10 -15.38 -10.65
C PHE A 413 1.94 -15.76 -11.88
N PRO A 414 1.37 -16.53 -12.84
CA PRO A 414 2.06 -16.85 -14.08
C PRO A 414 2.34 -15.62 -14.95
N ALA A 415 3.49 -15.60 -15.60
CA ALA A 415 3.90 -14.57 -16.55
C ALA A 415 4.61 -15.21 -17.74
N ILE A 416 4.43 -14.63 -18.95
CA ILE A 416 5.03 -15.16 -20.17
C ILE A 416 6.00 -14.13 -20.75
N CYS A 417 7.21 -14.63 -21.10
CA CYS A 417 8.22 -13.88 -21.81
C CYS A 417 8.08 -14.10 -23.32
N TYR A 418 7.88 -13.01 -24.06
CA TYR A 418 7.69 -13.01 -25.51
C TYR A 418 8.90 -12.42 -26.23
N PRO A 419 9.45 -13.13 -27.26
CA PRO A 419 10.33 -12.52 -28.26
C PRO A 419 9.50 -11.76 -29.30
N ASP A 420 10.11 -10.80 -29.99
CA ASP A 420 9.44 -10.03 -31.04
C ASP A 420 8.90 -10.90 -32.18
N LEU A 421 9.62 -11.97 -32.53
CA LEU A 421 9.22 -12.90 -33.58
C LEU A 421 7.82 -13.46 -33.37
N PHE A 422 7.44 -13.75 -32.12
CA PHE A 422 6.10 -14.27 -31.81
C PHE A 422 5.01 -13.30 -32.26
N TRP A 423 5.18 -12.01 -31.97
CA TRP A 423 4.23 -10.98 -32.34
C TRP A 423 4.25 -10.68 -33.84
N LYS A 424 5.42 -10.67 -34.49
CA LYS A 424 5.54 -10.54 -35.94
C LYS A 424 4.77 -11.63 -36.67
N MET A 425 4.95 -12.89 -36.27
CA MET A 425 4.24 -14.02 -36.85
C MET A 425 2.74 -13.96 -36.56
N ALA A 426 2.33 -13.53 -35.36
CA ALA A 426 0.93 -13.36 -34.99
C ALA A 426 0.23 -12.29 -35.84
N GLU A 427 0.91 -11.20 -36.16
CA GLU A 427 0.40 -10.11 -36.99
C GLU A 427 0.26 -10.56 -38.45
N GLU A 428 1.21 -11.33 -38.98
CA GLU A 428 1.15 -11.86 -40.34
C GLU A 428 0.04 -12.88 -40.55
N ASP A 429 -0.03 -13.93 -39.69
CA ASP A 429 -1.07 -14.93 -39.71
C ASP A 429 -1.11 -15.71 -38.37
N MET A 430 -2.19 -15.57 -37.63
CA MET A 430 -2.44 -16.27 -36.36
C MET A 430 -2.50 -17.80 -36.49
N ASN A 431 -2.69 -18.36 -37.68
CA ASN A 431 -2.73 -19.81 -37.90
C ASN A 431 -1.34 -20.41 -38.09
N GLN A 432 -0.26 -19.61 -38.13
CA GLN A 432 1.09 -20.11 -38.20
C GLN A 432 1.42 -21.01 -37.02
N ASN A 433 2.29 -21.99 -37.29
CA ASN A 433 2.76 -22.93 -36.29
C ASN A 433 3.90 -22.33 -35.46
N TRP A 434 3.79 -22.45 -34.16
CA TRP A 434 4.81 -22.12 -33.19
C TRP A 434 5.39 -23.38 -32.57
N SER A 435 6.72 -23.51 -32.52
CA SER A 435 7.40 -24.69 -31.99
C SER A 435 7.84 -24.47 -30.55
N LEU A 436 7.51 -25.43 -29.69
CA LEU A 436 7.86 -25.44 -28.26
C LEU A 436 8.98 -26.43 -28.02
N PHE A 437 10.00 -26.06 -27.28
CA PHE A 437 11.21 -26.83 -27.04
C PHE A 437 11.52 -26.99 -25.54
N CYS A 438 12.38 -27.97 -25.23
CA CYS A 438 13.00 -28.13 -23.92
C CYS A 438 14.35 -27.39 -23.91
N PRO A 439 14.59 -26.40 -23.02
CA PRO A 439 15.85 -25.66 -23.00
C PRO A 439 17.09 -26.56 -22.80
N ASN A 440 17.02 -27.56 -21.94
CA ASN A 440 18.11 -28.51 -21.73
C ASN A 440 18.43 -29.34 -22.98
N GLU A 441 17.43 -29.70 -23.78
CA GLU A 441 17.64 -30.44 -25.02
C GLU A 441 18.32 -29.57 -26.07
N ILE A 442 17.95 -28.31 -26.18
CA ILE A 442 18.62 -27.34 -27.07
C ILE A 442 20.09 -27.21 -26.68
N MET A 443 20.39 -26.94 -25.41
CA MET A 443 21.78 -26.82 -24.95
C MET A 443 22.59 -28.06 -25.27
N ARG A 444 22.04 -29.25 -25.04
CA ARG A 444 22.72 -30.52 -25.27
C ARG A 444 22.99 -30.79 -26.77
N ILE A 445 22.06 -30.41 -27.68
CA ILE A 445 22.16 -30.77 -29.11
C ILE A 445 22.82 -29.64 -29.91
N LYS A 446 22.53 -28.38 -29.56
CA LYS A 446 22.98 -27.21 -30.29
C LYS A 446 24.19 -26.52 -29.65
N GLY A 447 24.46 -26.75 -28.36
CA GLY A 447 25.55 -26.12 -27.62
C GLY A 447 25.29 -24.63 -27.25
N TYR A 448 24.05 -24.17 -27.36
CA TYR A 448 23.64 -22.80 -26.94
C TYR A 448 22.28 -22.82 -26.23
N CYS A 449 21.99 -21.76 -25.47
CA CYS A 449 20.72 -21.53 -24.81
C CYS A 449 19.92 -20.45 -25.55
N LEU A 450 18.62 -20.70 -25.80
CA LEU A 450 17.73 -19.67 -26.38
C LEU A 450 17.42 -18.58 -25.37
N GLU A 451 17.30 -18.95 -24.11
CA GLU A 451 17.02 -18.01 -23.03
C GLU A 451 18.14 -16.98 -22.80
N ASP A 452 19.36 -17.23 -23.28
CA ASP A 452 20.53 -16.36 -23.08
C ASP A 452 20.76 -15.36 -24.23
N CYS A 453 19.81 -15.21 -25.15
CA CYS A 453 19.87 -14.25 -26.24
C CYS A 453 18.51 -13.59 -26.50
N TYR A 454 18.51 -12.53 -27.30
CA TYR A 454 17.31 -11.75 -27.68
C TYR A 454 17.45 -11.14 -29.06
N GLY A 455 16.36 -10.61 -29.62
CA GLY A 455 16.34 -9.93 -30.92
C GLY A 455 16.70 -10.85 -32.09
N GLU A 456 17.46 -10.35 -33.07
CA GLU A 456 17.83 -11.09 -34.29
C GLU A 456 18.65 -12.34 -34.01
N GLU A 457 19.50 -12.32 -32.99
CA GLU A 457 20.27 -13.50 -32.60
C GLU A 457 19.35 -14.62 -32.08
N TRP A 458 18.36 -14.26 -31.26
CA TRP A 458 17.36 -15.19 -30.76
C TRP A 458 16.54 -15.77 -31.93
N GLU A 459 16.05 -14.92 -32.82
CA GLU A 459 15.28 -15.31 -34.00
C GLU A 459 16.04 -16.33 -34.86
N ARG A 460 17.29 -16.02 -35.19
CA ARG A 460 18.16 -16.94 -35.95
C ARG A 460 18.33 -18.29 -35.27
N LYS A 461 18.61 -18.31 -33.96
CA LYS A 461 18.79 -19.54 -33.19
C LYS A 461 17.50 -20.33 -33.04
N TYR A 462 16.37 -19.67 -32.87
CA TYR A 462 15.06 -20.32 -32.81
C TYR A 462 14.71 -20.99 -34.13
N LEU A 463 14.88 -20.31 -35.25
CA LEU A 463 14.66 -20.89 -36.58
C LEU A 463 15.62 -22.04 -36.90
N ASP A 464 16.86 -21.97 -36.43
CA ASP A 464 17.80 -23.09 -36.48
C ASP A 464 17.30 -24.33 -35.67
N CYS A 465 16.69 -24.09 -34.49
CA CYS A 465 16.04 -25.14 -33.73
C CYS A 465 14.80 -25.73 -34.44
N VAL A 466 14.00 -24.88 -35.08
CA VAL A 466 12.81 -25.32 -35.84
C VAL A 466 13.19 -26.21 -37.01
N ASN A 467 14.33 -25.97 -37.67
CA ASN A 467 14.79 -26.74 -38.80
C ASN A 467 15.55 -28.04 -38.41
N ASP A 468 15.93 -28.20 -37.14
CA ASP A 468 16.72 -29.37 -36.71
C ASP A 468 15.81 -30.52 -36.26
N GLN A 469 15.82 -31.61 -37.02
CA GLN A 469 15.00 -32.81 -36.76
C GLN A 469 15.46 -33.64 -35.55
N ARG A 470 16.62 -33.35 -34.97
CA ARG A 470 17.13 -34.03 -33.76
C ARG A 470 16.46 -33.52 -32.48
N LEU A 471 15.89 -32.31 -32.54
CA LEU A 471 15.19 -31.66 -31.42
C LEU A 471 13.74 -32.15 -31.33
N SER A 472 13.37 -32.66 -30.16
CA SER A 472 11.98 -32.97 -29.84
C SER A 472 11.21 -31.69 -29.64
N ARG A 473 10.13 -31.52 -30.39
CA ARG A 473 9.27 -30.30 -30.31
C ARG A 473 7.80 -30.64 -30.19
N ARG A 474 7.07 -29.74 -29.59
CA ARG A 474 5.61 -29.71 -29.64
C ARG A 474 5.23 -28.54 -30.52
N VAL A 475 4.31 -28.73 -31.45
CA VAL A 475 3.84 -27.68 -32.36
C VAL A 475 2.43 -27.29 -31.98
N ILE A 476 2.16 -26.01 -31.91
CA ILE A 476 0.86 -25.43 -31.59
C ILE A 476 0.65 -24.18 -32.44
N SER A 477 -0.57 -23.88 -32.86
CA SER A 477 -0.83 -22.64 -33.60
C SER A 477 -0.70 -21.43 -32.66
N ILE A 478 -0.24 -20.30 -33.19
CA ILE A 478 -0.20 -19.03 -32.44
C ILE A 478 -1.59 -18.68 -31.94
N LYS A 479 -2.62 -18.89 -32.77
CA LYS A 479 -4.03 -18.69 -32.40
C LYS A 479 -4.44 -19.47 -31.16
N ASP A 480 -4.00 -20.70 -31.01
CA ASP A 480 -4.33 -21.52 -29.84
C ASP A 480 -3.57 -21.08 -28.59
N ILE A 481 -2.32 -20.61 -28.74
CA ILE A 481 -1.58 -19.97 -27.63
C ILE A 481 -2.33 -18.72 -27.17
N VAL A 482 -2.68 -17.82 -28.10
CA VAL A 482 -3.39 -16.57 -27.76
C VAL A 482 -4.75 -16.88 -27.12
N ARG A 483 -5.46 -17.91 -27.61
CA ARG A 483 -6.73 -18.34 -26.99
C ARG A 483 -6.54 -18.82 -25.55
N LEU A 484 -5.50 -19.59 -25.27
CA LEU A 484 -5.17 -20.03 -23.90
C LEU A 484 -4.81 -18.84 -22.99
N VAL A 485 -4.02 -17.88 -23.51
CA VAL A 485 -3.66 -16.65 -22.79
C VAL A 485 -4.90 -15.84 -22.45
N LEU A 486 -5.75 -15.56 -23.44
CA LEU A 486 -6.99 -14.77 -23.25
C LEU A 486 -7.94 -15.45 -22.27
N ARG A 487 -8.09 -16.78 -22.39
CA ARG A 487 -8.92 -17.55 -21.47
C ARG A 487 -8.40 -17.43 -20.03
N SER A 488 -7.12 -17.67 -19.83
CA SER A 488 -6.50 -17.53 -18.51
C SER A 488 -6.64 -16.10 -17.96
N ALA A 489 -6.42 -15.10 -18.80
CA ALA A 489 -6.54 -13.70 -18.40
C ALA A 489 -7.97 -13.33 -17.96
N VAL A 490 -8.99 -13.78 -18.68
CA VAL A 490 -10.40 -13.53 -18.33
C VAL A 490 -10.80 -14.26 -17.04
N GLU A 491 -10.36 -15.53 -16.87
CA GLU A 491 -10.73 -16.33 -15.70
C GLU A 491 -9.96 -15.91 -14.42
N THR A 492 -8.71 -15.45 -14.55
CA THR A 492 -7.80 -15.35 -13.40
C THR A 492 -7.04 -14.03 -13.27
N GLY A 493 -7.13 -13.14 -14.26
CA GLY A 493 -6.31 -11.92 -14.33
C GLY A 493 -4.83 -12.15 -14.68
N THR A 494 -4.45 -13.38 -15.02
CA THR A 494 -3.09 -13.78 -15.44
C THR A 494 -3.15 -14.59 -16.73
N PRO A 495 -2.06 -14.75 -17.51
CA PRO A 495 -0.68 -14.40 -17.21
C PRO A 495 -0.37 -12.91 -17.39
N PHE A 496 0.73 -12.43 -16.75
CA PHE A 496 1.36 -11.18 -17.12
C PHE A 496 2.13 -11.35 -18.43
N THR A 497 2.36 -10.26 -19.15
CA THR A 497 3.13 -10.24 -20.41
C THR A 497 4.44 -9.51 -20.22
N PHE A 498 5.55 -10.10 -20.69
CA PHE A 498 6.87 -9.52 -20.62
C PHE A 498 7.55 -9.59 -22.00
N ASN A 499 7.72 -8.44 -22.66
CA ASN A 499 8.33 -8.34 -23.98
C ASN A 499 9.86 -8.30 -23.86
N ARG A 500 10.46 -9.46 -23.88
CA ARG A 500 11.85 -9.71 -23.54
C ARG A 500 12.83 -8.98 -24.44
N ASP A 501 12.61 -8.97 -25.75
CA ASP A 501 13.50 -8.31 -26.70
C ASP A 501 13.48 -6.79 -26.50
N THR A 502 12.31 -6.20 -26.30
CA THR A 502 12.15 -4.76 -26.05
C THR A 502 12.87 -4.34 -24.77
N VAL A 503 12.69 -5.11 -23.70
CA VAL A 503 13.33 -4.83 -22.40
C VAL A 503 14.85 -4.92 -22.51
N ASN A 504 15.39 -5.95 -23.17
CA ASN A 504 16.83 -6.10 -23.31
C ASN A 504 17.46 -5.08 -24.25
N ARG A 505 16.76 -4.64 -25.31
CA ARG A 505 17.23 -3.51 -26.14
C ARG A 505 17.32 -2.19 -25.38
N ALA A 506 16.41 -1.98 -24.43
CA ALA A 506 16.39 -0.79 -23.58
C ALA A 506 17.31 -0.89 -22.35
N ASN A 507 17.94 -2.05 -22.14
CA ASN A 507 18.78 -2.31 -20.97
C ASN A 507 20.08 -1.49 -21.01
N PRO A 508 20.28 -0.49 -20.12
CA PRO A 508 21.49 0.33 -20.10
C PRO A 508 22.74 -0.48 -19.72
N ASN A 509 22.56 -1.63 -19.06
CA ASN A 509 23.61 -2.53 -18.58
C ASN A 509 23.73 -3.81 -19.43
N GLY A 510 23.26 -3.80 -20.68
CA GLY A 510 23.32 -4.96 -21.59
C GLY A 510 24.72 -5.50 -21.85
N HIS A 511 25.77 -4.70 -21.63
CA HIS A 511 27.17 -5.10 -21.71
C HIS A 511 27.62 -6.01 -20.54
N LYS A 512 26.86 -6.07 -19.44
CA LYS A 512 27.15 -6.88 -18.23
C LYS A 512 26.35 -8.17 -18.18
N GLY A 513 25.14 -8.15 -18.67
CA GLY A 513 24.26 -9.30 -18.55
C GLY A 513 22.91 -9.10 -19.23
N MET A 514 21.99 -9.99 -18.96
CA MET A 514 20.69 -10.07 -19.57
C MET A 514 19.55 -9.99 -18.56
N ILE A 515 18.41 -9.49 -18.99
CA ILE A 515 17.16 -9.46 -18.22
C ILE A 515 16.29 -10.61 -18.72
N TYR A 516 16.10 -11.64 -17.86
CA TYR A 516 15.29 -12.80 -18.20
C TYR A 516 13.80 -12.58 -17.94
N CYS A 517 13.47 -11.93 -16.83
CA CYS A 517 12.10 -11.67 -16.38
C CYS A 517 12.02 -10.41 -15.52
N SER A 518 10.90 -10.22 -14.83
CA SER A 518 10.66 -9.14 -13.90
C SER A 518 10.28 -9.66 -12.50
N ASN A 519 9.96 -8.74 -11.59
CA ASN A 519 9.49 -9.04 -10.24
C ASN A 519 8.00 -9.44 -10.23
N LEU A 520 7.39 -9.47 -9.03
CA LEU A 520 5.99 -9.82 -8.82
C LEU A 520 5.02 -8.94 -9.63
N CYS A 521 5.24 -7.63 -9.70
CA CYS A 521 4.34 -6.67 -10.35
C CYS A 521 4.80 -6.25 -11.76
N THR A 522 5.87 -6.83 -12.29
CA THR A 522 6.39 -6.65 -13.67
C THR A 522 6.95 -5.25 -13.97
N GLU A 523 7.39 -4.49 -12.93
CA GLU A 523 7.95 -3.14 -13.10
C GLU A 523 9.49 -3.07 -13.01
N ILE A 524 10.18 -4.13 -12.58
CA ILE A 524 11.63 -4.14 -12.39
C ILE A 524 12.31 -4.86 -13.56
N ALA A 525 13.29 -4.19 -14.15
CA ALA A 525 14.11 -4.69 -15.25
C ALA A 525 15.60 -4.47 -14.92
N GLN A 526 16.26 -5.52 -14.41
CA GLN A 526 17.69 -5.52 -14.06
C GLN A 526 18.35 -6.80 -14.55
N ASN A 527 19.67 -6.76 -14.76
CA ASN A 527 20.45 -7.94 -15.13
C ASN A 527 20.30 -9.05 -14.07
N MET A 528 20.27 -10.27 -14.53
CA MET A 528 20.05 -11.46 -13.73
C MET A 528 21.03 -12.56 -14.10
N ALA A 529 21.45 -13.35 -13.13
CA ALA A 529 22.22 -14.58 -13.35
C ALA A 529 21.90 -15.60 -12.26
N PRO A 530 21.85 -16.91 -12.59
CA PRO A 530 21.54 -17.94 -11.63
C PRO A 530 22.65 -18.10 -10.58
N ILE A 531 22.25 -18.46 -9.36
CA ILE A 531 23.16 -18.85 -8.29
C ILE A 531 23.57 -20.31 -8.52
N GLU A 532 24.88 -20.58 -8.55
CA GLU A 532 25.41 -21.92 -8.81
C GLU A 532 26.11 -22.47 -7.58
N THR A 533 25.85 -23.73 -7.22
CA THR A 533 26.65 -24.47 -6.23
C THR A 533 27.96 -24.95 -6.86
N VAL A 534 29.07 -24.55 -6.24
CA VAL A 534 30.41 -24.95 -6.66
C VAL A 534 30.83 -26.26 -5.95
N SER A 535 30.71 -26.30 -4.62
CA SER A 535 31.03 -27.48 -3.82
C SER A 535 30.19 -27.57 -2.55
N LYS A 536 30.12 -28.79 -1.99
CA LYS A 536 29.62 -29.07 -0.65
C LYS A 536 30.65 -29.95 0.04
N GLU A 537 31.29 -29.45 1.07
CA GLU A 537 32.42 -30.12 1.73
C GLU A 537 32.19 -30.20 3.24
N VAL A 538 32.76 -31.23 3.85
CA VAL A 538 32.77 -31.36 5.31
C VAL A 538 34.12 -30.86 5.80
N GLU A 539 34.10 -29.85 6.65
CA GLU A 539 35.30 -29.21 7.20
C GLU A 539 35.27 -29.23 8.73
N THR A 540 36.43 -29.08 9.34
CA THR A 540 36.54 -28.83 10.79
C THR A 540 36.84 -27.35 10.99
N LYS A 541 35.93 -26.64 11.65
CA LYS A 541 36.06 -25.19 11.97
C LYS A 541 35.86 -25.00 13.47
N ASP A 542 36.82 -24.33 14.12
CA ASP A 542 36.78 -24.02 15.56
C ASP A 542 36.57 -25.28 16.45
N GLY A 543 37.03 -26.48 15.99
CA GLY A 543 36.87 -27.74 16.69
C GLY A 543 35.59 -28.52 16.36
N ASP A 544 34.64 -27.91 15.63
CA ASP A 544 33.40 -28.54 15.21
C ASP A 544 33.44 -29.04 13.77
N THR A 545 32.75 -30.15 13.50
CA THR A 545 32.54 -30.65 12.14
C THR A 545 31.38 -29.89 11.50
N VAL A 546 31.64 -29.13 10.43
CA VAL A 546 30.68 -28.32 9.71
C VAL A 546 30.56 -28.74 8.25
N VAL A 547 29.38 -28.53 7.67
CA VAL A 547 29.15 -28.69 6.22
C VAL A 547 29.19 -27.30 5.57
N VAL A 548 30.17 -27.09 4.71
CA VAL A 548 30.34 -25.81 3.98
C VAL A 548 29.80 -25.99 2.56
N THR A 549 28.88 -25.11 2.17
CA THR A 549 28.37 -25.01 0.79
C THR A 549 28.96 -23.77 0.15
N THR A 550 29.80 -23.95 -0.86
CA THR A 550 30.35 -22.86 -1.66
C THR A 550 29.48 -22.59 -2.86
N THR A 551 29.08 -21.32 -3.05
CA THR A 551 28.26 -20.89 -4.18
C THR A 551 28.91 -19.77 -4.96
N ARG A 552 28.68 -19.74 -6.28
CA ARG A 552 28.88 -18.56 -7.11
C ARG A 552 27.58 -17.75 -7.03
N PRO A 553 27.63 -16.49 -6.58
CA PRO A 553 26.39 -15.76 -6.20
C PRO A 553 25.47 -15.40 -7.36
N GLY A 554 25.93 -15.40 -8.60
CA GLY A 554 25.14 -14.91 -9.71
C GLY A 554 24.72 -13.43 -9.54
N GLU A 555 23.55 -13.07 -10.05
CA GLU A 555 22.93 -11.76 -9.85
C GLU A 555 21.49 -11.96 -9.38
N PHE A 556 21.31 -11.85 -8.07
CA PHE A 556 20.01 -11.91 -7.39
C PHE A 556 19.47 -10.49 -7.22
N VAL A 557 18.38 -10.16 -7.93
CA VAL A 557 17.89 -8.78 -8.01
C VAL A 557 17.14 -8.38 -6.76
N VAL A 558 17.36 -7.15 -6.32
CA VAL A 558 16.61 -6.47 -5.26
C VAL A 558 16.28 -5.05 -5.69
N CYS A 559 15.12 -4.52 -5.27
CA CYS A 559 14.69 -3.17 -5.61
C CYS A 559 13.98 -2.47 -4.45
N ASN A 560 14.24 -1.16 -4.32
CA ASN A 560 13.61 -0.26 -3.37
C ASN A 560 12.66 0.68 -4.11
N LEU A 561 11.44 0.85 -3.61
CA LEU A 561 10.36 1.53 -4.31
C LEU A 561 9.76 2.67 -3.48
N ALA A 562 9.43 3.75 -4.15
CA ALA A 562 8.54 4.81 -3.67
C ALA A 562 7.66 5.28 -4.82
N SER A 563 6.46 5.77 -4.49
CA SER A 563 5.50 6.30 -5.47
C SER A 563 5.13 7.73 -5.13
N LEU A 564 5.20 8.60 -6.12
CA LEU A 564 4.79 10.00 -6.05
C LEU A 564 3.28 10.13 -6.25
N SER A 565 2.58 10.83 -5.37
CA SER A 565 1.15 11.13 -5.52
C SER A 565 0.98 12.42 -6.34
N LEU A 566 0.82 12.31 -7.66
CA LEU A 566 0.75 13.47 -8.55
C LEU A 566 -0.38 14.44 -8.18
N GLY A 567 -1.52 13.94 -7.68
CA GLY A 567 -2.64 14.80 -7.24
C GLY A 567 -2.39 15.60 -5.96
N ARG A 568 -1.25 15.36 -5.26
CA ARG A 568 -0.89 16.06 -4.01
C ARG A 568 0.41 16.85 -4.12
N LEU A 569 1.13 16.69 -5.21
CA LEU A 569 2.40 17.37 -5.45
C LEU A 569 2.19 18.71 -6.15
N PRO A 570 3.04 19.71 -5.88
CA PRO A 570 2.99 21.01 -6.54
C PRO A 570 3.62 20.94 -7.95
N LEU A 571 2.93 20.26 -8.89
CA LEU A 571 3.46 19.94 -10.22
C LEU A 571 3.86 21.19 -11.03
N GLU A 572 3.27 22.35 -10.75
CA GLU A 572 3.57 23.61 -11.44
C GLU A 572 4.78 24.35 -10.85
N ASP A 573 5.28 23.94 -9.67
CA ASP A 573 6.43 24.54 -8.99
C ASP A 573 7.67 23.63 -9.13
N GLU A 574 8.46 23.90 -10.16
CA GLU A 574 9.63 23.08 -10.54
C GLU A 574 10.64 22.95 -9.39
N GLU A 575 10.91 24.03 -8.65
CA GLU A 575 11.90 24.01 -7.56
C GLU A 575 11.43 23.16 -6.38
N LYS A 576 10.16 23.25 -6.00
CA LYS A 576 9.58 22.38 -4.99
C LYS A 576 9.52 20.93 -5.45
N MET A 577 9.24 20.68 -6.73
CA MET A 577 9.27 19.32 -7.29
C MET A 577 10.67 18.72 -7.22
N LYS A 578 11.71 19.48 -7.62
CA LYS A 578 13.11 19.05 -7.52
C LYS A 578 13.49 18.69 -6.07
N GLU A 579 13.12 19.55 -5.09
CA GLU A 579 13.40 19.29 -3.68
C GLU A 579 12.73 17.98 -3.20
N LYS A 580 11.46 17.78 -3.56
CA LYS A 580 10.71 16.59 -3.15
C LYS A 580 11.28 15.32 -3.78
N VAL A 581 11.54 15.34 -5.09
CA VAL A 581 12.14 14.20 -5.79
C VAL A 581 13.53 13.89 -5.24
N ALA A 582 14.37 14.90 -5.01
CA ALA A 582 15.69 14.72 -4.40
C ALA A 582 15.59 14.09 -3.01
N THR A 583 14.60 14.49 -2.20
CA THR A 583 14.36 13.90 -0.88
C THR A 583 13.95 12.43 -0.98
N VAL A 584 13.08 12.07 -1.93
CA VAL A 584 12.66 10.68 -2.14
C VAL A 584 13.83 9.81 -2.61
N VAL A 585 14.59 10.29 -3.60
CA VAL A 585 15.77 9.56 -4.10
C VAL A 585 16.80 9.35 -2.98
N ARG A 586 17.06 10.39 -2.17
CA ARG A 586 17.96 10.28 -1.02
C ARG A 586 17.46 9.28 0.03
N ALA A 587 16.17 9.27 0.31
CA ALA A 587 15.57 8.30 1.23
C ALA A 587 15.70 6.86 0.70
N LEU A 588 15.53 6.64 -0.62
CA LEU A 588 15.71 5.32 -1.26
C LEU A 588 17.18 4.89 -1.28
N ASP A 589 18.11 5.82 -1.49
CA ASP A 589 19.56 5.57 -1.39
C ASP A 589 19.93 5.14 0.04
N ASN A 590 19.38 5.82 1.05
CA ASN A 590 19.57 5.44 2.45
C ASN A 590 18.99 4.06 2.77
N VAL A 591 17.88 3.65 2.14
CA VAL A 591 17.32 2.30 2.30
C VAL A 591 18.36 1.23 1.92
N ILE A 592 19.16 1.44 0.87
CA ILE A 592 20.21 0.50 0.45
C ILE A 592 21.17 0.21 1.61
N ASN A 593 21.62 1.26 2.29
CA ASN A 593 22.59 1.17 3.38
C ASN A 593 21.98 0.62 4.70
N LEU A 594 20.68 0.87 4.92
CA LEU A 594 19.98 0.53 6.16
C LEU A 594 19.33 -0.85 6.13
N ASN A 595 19.11 -1.42 4.93
CA ASN A 595 18.33 -2.62 4.75
C ASN A 595 18.98 -3.85 5.38
N PHE A 596 18.19 -4.63 6.13
CA PHE A 596 18.56 -5.99 6.49
C PHE A 596 18.22 -6.92 5.31
N TYR A 597 19.21 -7.68 4.84
CA TYR A 597 19.03 -8.61 3.73
C TYR A 597 18.84 -10.04 4.24
N PRO A 598 17.63 -10.63 4.11
CA PRO A 598 17.36 -12.00 4.55
C PRO A 598 18.08 -13.04 3.68
N VAL A 599 18.47 -12.65 2.46
CA VAL A 599 19.19 -13.47 1.49
C VAL A 599 20.55 -12.81 1.20
N PRO A 600 21.68 -13.46 1.55
CA PRO A 600 23.02 -12.87 1.35
C PRO A 600 23.31 -12.44 -0.10
N TYR A 601 22.76 -13.17 -1.07
CA TYR A 601 22.93 -12.85 -2.49
C TYR A 601 22.33 -11.49 -2.87
N ALA A 602 21.21 -11.09 -2.22
CA ALA A 602 20.60 -9.79 -2.42
C ALA A 602 21.50 -8.65 -1.92
N GLN A 603 22.23 -8.87 -0.81
CA GLN A 603 23.18 -7.88 -0.28
C GLN A 603 24.37 -7.65 -1.24
N LEU A 604 24.80 -8.68 -1.96
CA LEU A 604 25.93 -8.56 -2.90
C LEU A 604 25.54 -7.80 -4.18
N THR A 605 24.29 -7.80 -4.55
CA THR A 605 23.79 -7.19 -5.78
C THR A 605 23.34 -5.74 -5.58
N ASN A 606 22.94 -5.37 -4.35
CA ASN A 606 22.45 -4.03 -3.99
C ASN A 606 23.61 -3.14 -3.44
#